data_f26a0bcd7acd55afcd809d68b32007da
#
_entry.id   f26a0bcd7acd55afcd809d68b32007da
#
_cell.length_a   1.000
_cell.length_b   1.000
_cell.length_c   1.000
_cell.angle_alpha   90.00
_cell.angle_beta   90.00
_cell.angle_gamma   90.00
#
_symmetry.space_group_name_H-M   'P 1'
#
loop_
_entity.id
_entity.type
_entity.pdbx_description
1 polymer ?
#
loop_
_entity_poly.entity_id
_entity_poly.type
_entity_poly.pdbx_seq_one_letter_code
_entity_poly.pdbx_strand_id
1 'polypeptide(L)'
;MFSNTLIPGLLHDHAQMREMLESVRRQGVSTAEGQRLLKQARQLIVAHLQREDVMLYPALRGCADTQTLANTYANEMQELSREILAFFDGMEGERNELVFARGFGKVLGALNKRWTREEVRLYPAYDRHCGSVRETG
;
A
#
# COMPACT_ATOMS: atom_id res chain seq x y z
N MET A 1 -10.99 -8.40 25.97
CA MET A 1 -10.55 -8.38 25.39
C MET A 1 -10.70 -7.89 24.07
N PHE A 2 -10.30 -6.99 23.55
CA PHE A 2 -10.33 -6.68 22.39
C PHE A 2 -9.15 -6.93 21.61
N SER A 3 -9.19 -7.52 20.49
CA SER A 3 -8.01 -7.74 19.74
C SER A 3 -7.88 -6.65 18.72
N ASN A 4 -6.66 -6.25 18.51
CA ASN A 4 -6.36 -5.24 17.54
C ASN A 4 -6.09 -5.94 16.20
N THR A 5 -7.01 -5.78 15.26
CA THR A 5 -6.93 -6.43 13.96
C THR A 5 -6.36 -5.54 12.87
N LEU A 6 -5.91 -4.34 13.22
CA LEU A 6 -5.43 -3.39 12.21
C LEU A 6 -4.23 -3.94 11.44
N ILE A 7 -3.18 -4.33 12.14
CA ILE A 7 -1.97 -4.79 11.47
C ILE A 7 -2.20 -6.07 10.66
N PRO A 8 -2.87 -7.11 11.21
CA PRO A 8 -3.21 -8.27 10.39
C PRO A 8 -3.99 -7.91 9.14
N GLY A 9 -4.91 -6.94 9.23
CA GLY A 9 -5.67 -6.47 8.06
C GLY A 9 -4.80 -5.78 7.03
N LEU A 10 -3.85 -4.95 7.47
CA LEU A 10 -2.92 -4.28 6.57
C LEU A 10 -1.99 -5.27 5.88
N LEU A 11 -1.54 -6.28 6.61
CA LEU A 11 -0.72 -7.35 6.02
C LEU A 11 -1.51 -8.15 4.99
N HIS A 12 -2.78 -8.41 5.27
CA HIS A 12 -3.66 -9.08 4.33
C HIS A 12 -3.83 -8.22 3.06
N ASP A 13 -3.97 -6.92 3.21
CA ASP A 13 -4.04 -6.00 2.07
C ASP A 13 -2.78 -6.11 1.20
N HIS A 14 -1.61 -6.18 1.82
CA HIS A 14 -0.35 -6.32 1.08
C HIS A 14 -0.34 -7.60 0.26
N ALA A 15 -0.79 -8.71 0.86
CA ALA A 15 -0.85 -10.00 0.16
C ALA A 15 -1.80 -9.92 -1.04
N GLN A 16 -2.96 -9.32 -0.85
CA GLN A 16 -3.93 -9.16 -1.94
C GLN A 16 -3.41 -8.28 -3.05
N MET A 17 -2.76 -7.17 -2.69
CA MET A 17 -2.21 -6.26 -3.68
C MET A 17 -1.09 -6.91 -4.47
N ARG A 18 -0.19 -7.66 -3.80
CA ARG A 18 0.88 -8.38 -4.48
C ARG A 18 0.33 -9.39 -5.48
N GLU A 19 -0.69 -10.13 -5.08
CA GLU A 19 -1.34 -11.12 -5.94
C GLU A 19 -2.02 -10.45 -7.14
N MET A 20 -2.73 -9.37 -6.89
CA MET A 20 -3.43 -8.63 -7.96
C MET A 20 -2.42 -8.05 -8.95
N LEU A 21 -1.31 -7.49 -8.46
CA LEU A 21 -0.29 -6.93 -9.34
C LEU A 21 0.38 -8.02 -10.17
N GLU A 22 0.55 -9.22 -9.62
CA GLU A 22 1.07 -10.34 -10.39
C GLU A 22 0.11 -10.70 -11.52
N SER A 23 -1.19 -10.68 -11.26
CA SER A 23 -2.20 -10.91 -12.30
C SER A 23 -2.15 -9.84 -13.38
N VAL A 24 -1.99 -8.58 -12.98
CA VAL A 24 -1.84 -7.47 -13.93
C VAL A 24 -0.61 -7.67 -14.81
N ARG A 25 0.50 -8.07 -14.20
CA ARG A 25 1.74 -8.31 -14.93
C ARG A 25 1.57 -9.40 -15.99
N ARG A 26 0.89 -10.47 -15.63
CA ARG A 26 0.68 -11.59 -16.56
C ARG A 26 -0.26 -11.25 -17.70
N GLN A 27 -1.31 -10.47 -17.41
CA GLN A 27 -2.29 -10.10 -18.42
C GLN A 27 -1.83 -8.99 -19.35
N GLY A 28 -1.06 -8.02 -18.81
CA GLY A 28 -0.70 -6.83 -19.54
C GLY A 28 -1.88 -5.89 -19.71
N VAL A 29 -1.75 -4.91 -20.59
CA VAL A 29 -2.75 -3.84 -20.75
C VAL A 29 -3.45 -3.83 -22.10
N SER A 30 -3.07 -4.72 -23.03
CA SER A 30 -3.59 -4.67 -24.39
C SER A 30 -4.98 -5.28 -24.55
N THR A 31 -5.52 -5.92 -23.50
CA THR A 31 -6.82 -6.57 -23.55
C THR A 31 -7.79 -5.89 -22.59
N ALA A 32 -9.10 -6.11 -22.83
CA ALA A 32 -10.12 -5.62 -21.91
C ALA A 32 -9.94 -6.19 -20.50
N GLU A 33 -9.56 -7.47 -20.42
CA GLU A 33 -9.35 -8.13 -19.13
C GLU A 33 -8.15 -7.48 -18.40
N GLY A 34 -7.07 -7.21 -19.12
CA GLY A 34 -5.91 -6.53 -18.53
C GLY A 34 -6.28 -5.16 -17.98
N GLN A 35 -7.05 -4.39 -18.73
CA GLN A 35 -7.52 -3.08 -18.29
C GLN A 35 -8.41 -3.19 -17.06
N ARG A 36 -9.26 -4.21 -17.01
CA ARG A 36 -10.11 -4.45 -15.85
C ARG A 36 -9.30 -4.76 -14.60
N LEU A 37 -8.29 -5.62 -14.74
CA LEU A 37 -7.41 -5.96 -13.62
C LEU A 37 -6.60 -4.77 -13.14
N LEU A 38 -6.13 -3.96 -14.09
CA LEU A 38 -5.40 -2.74 -13.75
C LEU A 38 -6.24 -1.81 -12.88
N LYS A 39 -7.50 -1.65 -13.25
CA LYS A 39 -8.43 -0.82 -12.49
C LYS A 39 -8.68 -1.39 -11.09
N GLN A 40 -8.83 -2.72 -11.00
CA GLN A 40 -9.00 -3.36 -9.70
C GLN A 40 -7.79 -3.19 -8.80
N ALA A 41 -6.59 -3.31 -9.37
CA ALA A 41 -5.35 -3.11 -8.61
C ALA A 41 -5.30 -1.69 -8.05
N ARG A 42 -5.66 -0.70 -8.87
CA ARG A 42 -5.69 0.68 -8.42
C ARG A 42 -6.65 0.87 -7.25
N GLN A 43 -7.84 0.27 -7.35
CA GLN A 43 -8.83 0.36 -6.27
C GLN A 43 -8.33 -0.24 -4.97
N LEU A 44 -7.66 -1.39 -5.03
CA LEU A 44 -7.10 -2.02 -3.84
C LEU A 44 -6.01 -1.15 -3.20
N ILE A 45 -5.15 -0.57 -4.01
CA ILE A 45 -4.08 0.29 -3.51
C ILE A 45 -4.67 1.53 -2.83
N VAL A 46 -5.65 2.16 -3.47
CA VAL A 46 -6.28 3.35 -2.89
C VAL A 46 -6.97 3.03 -1.57
N ALA A 47 -7.68 1.90 -1.52
CA ALA A 47 -8.36 1.49 -0.29
C ALA A 47 -7.38 1.25 0.84
N HIS A 48 -6.23 0.62 0.53
CA HIS A 48 -5.19 0.37 1.53
C HIS A 48 -4.58 1.67 2.05
N LEU A 49 -4.29 2.61 1.14
CA LEU A 49 -3.75 3.90 1.52
C LEU A 49 -4.71 4.67 2.43
N GLN A 50 -6.00 4.62 2.11
CA GLN A 50 -7.01 5.27 2.94
C GLN A 50 -7.10 4.64 4.32
N ARG A 51 -6.97 3.33 4.39
CA ARG A 51 -7.00 2.63 5.67
C ARG A 51 -5.83 3.06 6.56
N GLU A 52 -4.64 3.19 5.99
CA GLU A 52 -3.49 3.67 6.75
C GLU A 52 -3.66 5.13 7.18
N ASP A 53 -4.17 5.97 6.30
CA ASP A 53 -4.38 7.38 6.60
C ASP A 53 -5.41 7.58 7.72
N VAL A 54 -6.44 6.75 7.77
CA VAL A 54 -7.52 6.90 8.73
C VAL A 54 -7.21 6.18 10.04
N MET A 55 -6.57 5.02 9.97
CA MET A 55 -6.45 4.13 11.13
C MET A 55 -5.02 4.03 11.70
N LEU A 56 -4.02 4.03 10.83
CA LEU A 56 -2.65 3.74 11.27
C LEU A 56 -1.90 5.00 11.68
N TYR A 57 -1.79 5.96 10.78
CA TYR A 57 -0.99 7.17 11.06
C TYR A 57 -1.53 7.98 12.23
N PRO A 58 -2.85 8.17 12.37
CA PRO A 58 -3.35 8.88 13.55
C PRO A 58 -3.02 8.18 14.85
N ALA A 59 -3.09 6.84 14.89
CA ALA A 59 -2.73 6.10 16.09
C ALA A 59 -1.26 6.25 16.43
N LEU A 60 -0.39 6.17 15.40
CA LEU A 60 1.05 6.35 15.61
C LEU A 60 1.41 7.76 16.04
N ARG A 61 0.69 8.78 15.53
CA ARG A 61 0.92 10.16 15.95
C ARG A 61 0.48 10.41 17.38
N GLY A 62 -0.46 9.62 17.87
CA GLY A 62 -0.94 9.72 19.24
C GLY A 62 0.02 9.15 20.27
N CYS A 63 1.04 8.42 19.84
CA CYS A 63 2.04 7.83 20.74
C CYS A 63 3.35 8.60 20.59
N ALA A 64 3.90 9.07 21.69
CA ALA A 64 5.14 9.88 21.67
C ALA A 64 6.27 9.16 20.94
N ASP A 65 6.40 7.85 21.18
CA ASP A 65 7.51 7.07 20.63
C ASP A 65 7.43 6.86 19.12
N THR A 66 6.27 7.03 18.51
CA THR A 66 6.06 6.74 17.10
C THR A 66 5.64 7.95 16.27
N GLN A 67 5.53 9.11 16.90
CA GLN A 67 5.06 10.32 16.23
C GLN A 67 5.94 10.74 15.05
N THR A 68 7.26 10.80 15.27
CA THR A 68 8.20 11.17 14.20
C THR A 68 8.19 10.13 13.08
N LEU A 69 8.16 8.86 13.47
CA LEU A 69 8.13 7.77 12.49
C LEU A 69 6.88 7.88 11.60
N ALA A 70 5.72 8.14 12.22
CA ALA A 70 4.47 8.29 11.50
C ALA A 70 4.55 9.43 10.49
N ASN A 71 5.07 10.57 10.91
CA ASN A 71 5.16 11.73 10.02
C ASN A 71 6.08 11.46 8.84
N THR A 72 7.22 10.82 9.09
CA THR A 72 8.17 10.47 8.04
C THR A 72 7.54 9.54 7.02
N TYR A 73 6.91 8.46 7.51
CA TYR A 73 6.29 7.47 6.61
C TYR A 73 5.10 8.06 5.85
N ALA A 74 4.28 8.86 6.52
CA ALA A 74 3.12 9.48 5.87
C ALA A 74 3.55 10.44 4.76
N ASN A 75 4.59 11.25 5.01
CA ASN A 75 5.09 12.19 4.00
C ASN A 75 5.69 11.46 2.80
N GLU A 76 6.48 10.42 3.04
CA GLU A 76 7.05 9.61 1.96
C GLU A 76 5.97 8.95 1.14
N MET A 77 4.95 8.42 1.80
CA MET A 77 3.86 7.73 1.11
C MET A 77 3.02 8.69 0.29
N GLN A 78 2.86 9.93 0.74
CA GLN A 78 2.14 10.94 -0.01
C GLN A 78 2.79 11.19 -1.37
N GLU A 79 4.12 11.27 -1.38
CA GLU A 79 4.89 11.46 -2.60
C GLU A 79 4.78 10.22 -3.50
N LEU A 80 5.00 9.05 -2.90
CA LEU A 80 4.98 7.79 -3.63
C LEU A 80 3.60 7.51 -4.23
N SER A 81 2.52 7.81 -3.49
CA SER A 81 1.16 7.55 -3.97
C SER A 81 0.84 8.39 -5.20
N ARG A 82 1.36 9.61 -5.28
CA ARG A 82 1.15 10.44 -6.49
C ARG A 82 1.76 9.79 -7.71
N GLU A 83 2.98 9.26 -7.58
CA GLU A 83 3.65 8.60 -8.69
C GLU A 83 2.93 7.32 -9.09
N ILE A 84 2.49 6.54 -8.10
CA ILE A 84 1.79 5.29 -8.35
C ILE A 84 0.46 5.54 -9.07
N LEU A 85 -0.33 6.46 -8.54
CA LEU A 85 -1.64 6.74 -9.13
C LEU A 85 -1.51 7.37 -10.52
N ALA A 86 -0.48 8.21 -10.72
CA ALA A 86 -0.22 8.77 -12.04
C ALA A 86 0.10 7.67 -13.05
N PHE A 87 0.85 6.64 -12.63
CA PHE A 87 1.14 5.51 -13.50
C PHE A 87 -0.16 4.78 -13.89
N PHE A 88 -0.98 4.43 -12.90
CA PHE A 88 -2.23 3.71 -13.18
C PHE A 88 -3.16 4.51 -14.08
N ASP A 89 -3.28 5.81 -13.81
CA ASP A 89 -4.13 6.68 -14.62
C ASP A 89 -3.59 6.80 -16.06
N GLY A 90 -2.27 6.86 -16.20
CA GLY A 90 -1.64 6.94 -17.51
C GLY A 90 -1.74 5.66 -18.32
N MET A 91 -1.96 4.52 -17.65
CA MET A 91 -2.08 3.24 -18.33
C MET A 91 -3.52 2.92 -18.73
N GLU A 92 -4.48 3.73 -18.31
CA GLU A 92 -5.86 3.53 -18.70
C GLU A 92 -5.98 3.74 -20.21
N GLY A 93 -6.40 2.69 -20.90
CA GLY A 93 -6.50 2.72 -22.38
C GLY A 93 -5.19 2.48 -23.10
N GLU A 94 -4.07 2.36 -22.38
CA GLU A 94 -2.79 2.08 -23.02
C GLU A 94 -2.77 0.68 -23.57
N ARG A 95 -2.29 0.50 -24.82
CA ARG A 95 -2.23 -0.81 -25.45
C ARG A 95 -0.80 -1.28 -25.72
N ASN A 96 0.18 -0.41 -25.55
CA ASN A 96 1.57 -0.74 -25.81
C ASN A 96 2.17 -1.45 -24.61
N GLU A 97 2.45 -2.75 -24.77
CA GLU A 97 2.96 -3.56 -23.66
C GLU A 97 4.37 -3.16 -23.20
N LEU A 98 5.18 -2.60 -24.09
CA LEU A 98 6.52 -2.14 -23.69
C LEU A 98 6.43 -0.91 -22.78
N VAL A 99 5.55 0.01 -23.13
CA VAL A 99 5.30 1.20 -22.31
C VAL A 99 4.84 0.77 -20.92
N PHE A 100 3.88 -0.17 -20.90
CA PHE A 100 3.36 -0.70 -19.65
C PHE A 100 4.46 -1.37 -18.84
N ALA A 101 5.23 -2.27 -19.45
CA ALA A 101 6.23 -3.06 -18.73
C ALA A 101 7.29 -2.18 -18.07
N ARG A 102 7.72 -1.11 -18.76
CA ARG A 102 8.71 -0.20 -18.20
C ARG A 102 8.21 0.52 -16.95
N GLY A 103 7.01 1.07 -17.04
CA GLY A 103 6.44 1.79 -15.91
C GLY A 103 6.04 0.86 -14.78
N PHE A 104 5.49 -0.30 -15.14
CA PHE A 104 5.01 -1.27 -14.16
C PHE A 104 6.15 -1.80 -13.29
N GLY A 105 7.29 -2.14 -13.91
CA GLY A 105 8.44 -2.62 -13.15
C GLY A 105 8.91 -1.62 -12.11
N LYS A 106 8.90 -0.35 -12.46
CA LYS A 106 9.29 0.72 -11.55
C LYS A 106 8.34 0.83 -10.37
N VAL A 107 7.04 0.85 -10.68
CA VAL A 107 5.99 0.97 -9.66
C VAL A 107 5.99 -0.24 -8.73
N LEU A 108 6.10 -1.43 -9.31
CA LEU A 108 6.10 -2.66 -8.53
C LEU A 108 7.30 -2.70 -7.58
N GLY A 109 8.48 -2.32 -8.07
CA GLY A 109 9.67 -2.26 -7.23
C GLY A 109 9.51 -1.28 -6.08
N ALA A 110 8.97 -0.10 -6.36
CA ALA A 110 8.76 0.92 -5.34
C ALA A 110 7.74 0.46 -4.29
N LEU A 111 6.65 -0.16 -4.74
CA LEU A 111 5.63 -0.68 -3.83
C LEU A 111 6.17 -1.80 -2.94
N ASN A 112 6.87 -2.76 -3.52
CA ASN A 112 7.42 -3.86 -2.73
C ASN A 112 8.43 -3.37 -1.70
N LYS A 113 9.25 -2.41 -2.06
CA LYS A 113 10.21 -1.82 -1.14
C LYS A 113 9.47 -1.13 0.01
N ARG A 114 8.42 -0.38 -0.31
CA ARG A 114 7.63 0.34 0.70
C ARG A 114 6.92 -0.63 1.63
N TRP A 115 6.26 -1.64 1.07
CA TRP A 115 5.53 -2.63 1.88
C TRP A 115 6.47 -3.38 2.80
N THR A 116 7.66 -3.73 2.33
CA THR A 116 8.65 -4.39 3.17
C THR A 116 9.06 -3.51 4.34
N ARG A 117 9.30 -2.22 4.09
CA ARG A 117 9.65 -1.28 5.15
C ARG A 117 8.52 -1.16 6.18
N GLU A 118 7.28 -1.13 5.73
CA GLU A 118 6.13 -1.08 6.63
C GLU A 118 6.06 -2.34 7.48
N GLU A 119 6.23 -3.49 6.86
CA GLU A 119 6.13 -4.79 7.54
C GLU A 119 7.25 -4.99 8.55
N VAL A 120 8.44 -4.51 8.23
CA VAL A 120 9.63 -4.73 9.07
C VAL A 120 9.76 -3.67 10.16
N ARG A 121 9.35 -2.45 9.90
CA ARG A 121 9.60 -1.33 10.83
C ARG A 121 8.33 -0.65 11.35
N LEU A 122 7.43 -0.28 10.45
CA LEU A 122 6.28 0.54 10.83
C LEU A 122 5.25 -0.24 11.63
N TYR A 123 4.84 -1.38 11.12
CA TYR A 123 3.82 -2.20 11.78
C TYR A 123 4.30 -2.75 13.11
N PRO A 124 5.55 -3.24 13.23
CA PRO A 124 6.05 -3.63 14.56
C PRO A 124 6.09 -2.47 15.55
N ALA A 125 6.40 -1.26 15.10
CA ALA A 125 6.39 -0.10 15.98
C ALA A 125 4.97 0.18 16.49
N TYR A 126 3.98 0.05 15.63
CA TYR A 126 2.59 0.19 16.05
C TYR A 126 2.24 -0.85 17.12
N ASP A 127 2.56 -2.10 16.88
CA ASP A 127 2.26 -3.16 17.83
C ASP A 127 2.96 -2.93 19.18
N ARG A 128 4.21 -2.49 19.14
CA ARG A 128 4.98 -2.29 20.37
C ARG A 128 4.48 -1.10 21.19
N HIS A 129 4.17 0.01 20.53
CA HIS A 129 3.91 1.27 21.23
C HIS A 129 2.43 1.65 21.30
N CYS A 130 1.60 1.15 20.40
CA CYS A 130 0.22 1.58 20.29
C CYS A 130 -0.78 0.45 20.51
N GLY A 131 -0.51 -0.71 19.94
CA GLY A 131 -1.43 -1.84 19.98
C GLY A 131 -1.53 -2.49 21.33
N SER A 132 -0.40 -2.75 21.99
CA SER A 132 -0.40 -3.50 23.25
C SER A 132 -0.96 -2.68 24.41
N VAL A 133 -0.87 -1.38 24.34
CA VAL A 133 -1.40 -0.52 25.41
C VAL A 133 -2.89 -0.69 25.56
N ARG A 134 -3.59 -0.83 24.45
CA ARG A 134 -5.00 -0.99 24.47
C ARG A 134 -5.45 -2.29 25.05
N GLU A 135 -4.66 -3.33 24.96
CA GLU A 135 -5.01 -4.64 25.47
C GLU A 135 -4.91 -4.73 26.98
N THR A 136 -4.08 -3.91 27.56
CA THR A 136 -3.91 -3.90 29.01
C THR A 136 -4.89 -2.96 29.69
N GLY A 137 -5.43 -2.07 28.95
CA GLY A 137 -6.39 -1.12 29.48
C GLY A 137 -7.77 -1.66 29.56
#